data_0c1a029a02e24b7da597b36150a97c6d
#
_entry.id   0c1a029a02e24b7da597b36150a97c6d
#
_cell.length_a   1.000
_cell.length_b   1.000
_cell.length_c   1.000
_cell.angle_alpha   90.00
_cell.angle_beta   90.00
_cell.angle_gamma   90.00
#
_symmetry.space_group_name_H-M   'P 1'
#
loop_
_entity.id
_entity.type
_entity.pdbx_description
1 polymer ?
#
loop_
_entity_poly.entity_id
_entity_poly.type
_entity_poly.pdbx_seq_one_letter_code
_entity_poly.pdbx_strand_id
1 'polypeptide(L)'
;TATLNGHTASAVVEVTGAMQYNVDLVITSSVAVTHAPTKTTYNVGETFDPTGLVVTATYADGTTENVTDGCTFSPTVMAASTTAVTIKYQRAGVTVTTTQAVTVLEMSSISVKTAPNKTAYYIGESFDATGMVIEATMSNGTKKTVTGWTYTPSGALSKTDTAVTISYTENGVTKTCTQAITIRTLSSISVTTAPTKTAYKYGEKFSSAGMVITAKYSDNATRVVTGWTYSPTGALGLANTTITITYAEGGVSKTCTQAITVSNYLSSIAVTHAPTKTSYFTGETFSSAGMVVTATMADGSKKTVTGYTCSPTTMAANTTAVTVSYSEGGVTKTTTTPVTVTSISNTLASNSWATIRAVSDAGKGSNYWSVGDAKGITINGKVGATTISNLAISVFILGFNHNASREGSNRIHFQIGKINGTLVGLVDGNYSNYTSTTGAFTMNTSYTNSG
;
A
#
# COMPACT_ATOMS: atom_id res chain seq x y z
N THR A 1 33.15 -101.20 21.65
CA THR A 1 33.74 -99.99 21.11
C THR A 1 34.63 -100.34 19.94
N ALA A 2 34.35 -99.84 18.77
CA ALA A 2 35.18 -99.99 17.58
C ALA A 2 35.81 -98.65 17.25
N THR A 3 37.10 -98.63 16.86
CA THR A 3 37.80 -97.43 16.43
C THR A 3 38.34 -97.67 15.03
N LEU A 4 37.97 -96.73 14.10
CA LEU A 4 38.50 -96.77 12.73
C LEU A 4 38.90 -95.34 12.36
N ASN A 5 40.15 -95.21 11.85
CA ASN A 5 40.70 -93.86 11.46
C ASN A 5 40.59 -92.79 12.48
N GLY A 6 40.78 -93.10 13.79
CA GLY A 6 40.72 -92.12 14.88
C GLY A 6 39.30 -91.76 15.35
N HIS A 7 38.28 -92.24 14.72
CA HIS A 7 36.89 -92.08 15.14
C HIS A 7 36.43 -93.25 15.99
N THR A 8 35.88 -93.05 17.17
CA THR A 8 35.43 -94.06 18.13
C THR A 8 33.87 -94.00 18.20
N ALA A 9 33.25 -95.13 17.82
CA ALA A 9 31.84 -95.33 18.08
C ALA A 9 31.65 -96.41 19.09
N SER A 10 30.74 -96.31 20.03
CA SER A 10 30.38 -97.29 21.02
C SER A 10 28.84 -97.54 20.97
N ALA A 11 28.53 -98.80 20.82
CA ALA A 11 27.19 -99.32 20.99
C ALA A 11 27.18 -100.35 22.08
N VAL A 12 26.16 -100.34 22.94
CA VAL A 12 25.90 -101.41 23.89
C VAL A 12 25.03 -102.45 23.16
N VAL A 13 25.56 -103.63 22.97
CA VAL A 13 24.81 -104.73 22.43
C VAL A 13 24.66 -105.78 23.57
N GLU A 14 23.44 -105.95 24.06
CA GLU A 14 23.10 -107.05 25.01
C GLU A 14 22.96 -108.33 24.17
N VAL A 15 23.86 -109.26 24.38
CA VAL A 15 23.78 -110.62 23.74
C VAL A 15 23.26 -111.62 24.76
N THR A 16 21.97 -111.97 24.66
CA THR A 16 21.34 -113.02 25.43
C THR A 16 21.32 -114.30 24.57
N GLY A 17 22.29 -115.24 24.84
CA GLY A 17 22.34 -116.52 24.15
C GLY A 17 23.59 -116.72 23.25
N ALA A 18 23.94 -117.95 22.86
CA ALA A 18 25.16 -118.35 22.15
C ALA A 18 25.05 -118.10 20.62
N MET A 19 24.50 -116.96 20.14
CA MET A 19 24.53 -116.58 18.74
C MET A 19 25.60 -115.47 18.51
N GLN A 20 26.51 -115.70 17.55
CA GLN A 20 27.40 -114.63 17.10
C GLN A 20 26.62 -113.76 16.11
N TYR A 21 26.46 -112.53 16.50
CA TYR A 21 25.93 -111.51 15.58
C TYR A 21 27.09 -110.66 15.07
N ASN A 22 27.29 -110.66 13.78
CA ASN A 22 28.14 -109.65 13.13
C ASN A 22 27.34 -108.30 13.09
N VAL A 23 27.75 -107.34 13.89
CA VAL A 23 27.18 -106.00 13.77
C VAL A 23 28.17 -105.22 12.96
N ASP A 24 27.90 -105.11 11.67
CA ASP A 24 28.64 -104.20 10.81
C ASP A 24 28.25 -102.79 11.12
N LEU A 25 29.09 -102.11 11.96
CA LEU A 25 28.89 -100.70 12.26
C LEU A 25 29.43 -99.86 11.12
N VAL A 26 28.55 -99.47 10.23
CA VAL A 26 28.92 -98.57 9.13
C VAL A 26 29.09 -97.18 9.64
N ILE A 27 30.33 -96.75 9.83
CA ILE A 27 30.69 -95.38 10.38
C ILE A 27 30.76 -94.41 9.17
N THR A 28 30.05 -93.26 9.29
CA THR A 28 30.15 -92.16 8.30
C THR A 28 31.56 -91.58 8.34
N SER A 29 32.28 -91.68 7.23
CA SER A 29 33.62 -91.16 7.06
C SER A 29 33.63 -89.65 6.65
N SER A 30 32.77 -89.34 5.67
CA SER A 30 32.65 -87.94 5.20
C SER A 30 31.27 -87.75 4.58
N VAL A 31 30.93 -86.43 4.38
CA VAL A 31 29.83 -86.05 3.49
C VAL A 31 30.33 -85.01 2.51
N ALA A 32 29.77 -85.07 1.31
CA ALA A 32 30.06 -84.09 0.26
C ALA A 32 28.79 -83.66 -0.44
N VAL A 33 28.76 -82.44 -0.90
CA VAL A 33 27.72 -81.95 -1.82
C VAL A 33 28.06 -82.51 -3.21
N THR A 34 27.24 -83.42 -3.69
CA THR A 34 27.38 -84.03 -5.02
C THR A 34 26.53 -83.37 -6.08
N HIS A 35 25.48 -82.69 -5.66
CA HIS A 35 24.71 -81.74 -6.49
C HIS A 35 24.34 -80.51 -5.68
N ALA A 36 24.67 -79.33 -6.23
CA ALA A 36 24.35 -78.07 -5.58
C ALA A 36 22.84 -77.79 -5.62
N PRO A 37 22.30 -77.02 -4.66
CA PRO A 37 20.89 -76.60 -4.71
C PRO A 37 20.66 -75.74 -5.96
N THR A 38 19.41 -75.73 -6.41
CA THR A 38 18.99 -74.92 -7.57
C THR A 38 19.17 -73.40 -7.30
N LYS A 39 19.10 -72.96 -6.03
CA LYS A 39 19.32 -71.59 -5.59
C LYS A 39 20.60 -71.48 -4.76
N THR A 40 21.58 -70.73 -5.26
CA THR A 40 22.87 -70.46 -4.59
C THR A 40 23.07 -68.92 -4.33
N THR A 41 22.16 -68.12 -4.85
CA THR A 41 22.19 -66.63 -4.65
C THR A 41 20.96 -66.22 -3.86
N TYR A 42 21.18 -65.49 -2.77
CA TYR A 42 20.17 -65.07 -1.81
C TYR A 42 20.25 -63.58 -1.56
N ASN A 43 19.14 -62.95 -1.16
CA ASN A 43 19.20 -61.66 -0.53
C ASN A 43 19.41 -61.81 0.98
N VAL A 44 19.92 -60.76 1.63
CA VAL A 44 20.01 -60.70 3.09
C VAL A 44 18.64 -60.97 3.71
N GLY A 45 18.58 -61.84 4.73
CA GLY A 45 17.36 -62.23 5.42
C GLY A 45 16.57 -63.36 4.75
N GLU A 46 16.95 -63.83 3.54
CA GLU A 46 16.32 -65.02 2.92
C GLU A 46 16.72 -66.29 3.65
N THR A 47 15.83 -67.26 3.67
CA THR A 47 16.08 -68.61 4.21
C THR A 47 16.77 -69.46 3.17
N PHE A 48 17.74 -70.33 3.58
CA PHE A 48 18.37 -71.30 2.74
C PHE A 48 17.32 -72.25 2.17
N ASP A 49 17.35 -72.44 0.84
CA ASP A 49 16.48 -73.34 0.13
C ASP A 49 17.31 -74.54 -0.37
N PRO A 50 17.15 -75.75 0.21
CA PRO A 50 17.87 -76.90 -0.16
C PRO A 50 17.31 -77.62 -1.40
N THR A 51 16.29 -77.10 -2.07
CA THR A 51 15.68 -77.71 -3.26
C THR A 51 16.71 -78.00 -4.30
N GLY A 52 16.77 -79.28 -4.71
CA GLY A 52 17.77 -79.82 -5.70
C GLY A 52 19.15 -80.15 -5.11
N LEU A 53 19.40 -79.84 -3.81
CA LEU A 53 20.63 -80.26 -3.16
C LEU A 53 20.70 -81.80 -3.03
N VAL A 54 21.86 -82.37 -3.32
CA VAL A 54 22.17 -83.77 -3.00
C VAL A 54 23.45 -83.82 -2.16
N VAL A 55 23.30 -84.37 -0.94
CA VAL A 55 24.45 -84.65 -0.06
C VAL A 55 24.65 -86.13 0.04
N THR A 56 25.86 -86.56 -0.32
CA THR A 56 26.26 -87.97 -0.34
C THR A 56 27.23 -88.23 0.81
N ALA A 57 26.85 -89.15 1.67
CA ALA A 57 27.74 -89.69 2.69
C ALA A 57 28.61 -90.82 2.10
N THR A 58 29.89 -90.85 2.47
CA THR A 58 30.78 -91.95 2.27
C THR A 58 31.05 -92.61 3.60
N TYR A 59 30.87 -93.92 3.64
CA TYR A 59 31.11 -94.74 4.80
C TYR A 59 32.51 -95.30 4.85
N ALA A 60 32.93 -95.87 6.00
CA ALA A 60 34.26 -96.46 6.16
C ALA A 60 34.54 -97.69 5.28
N ASP A 61 33.49 -98.36 4.83
CA ASP A 61 33.56 -99.48 3.89
C ASP A 61 33.64 -99.10 2.39
N GLY A 62 33.63 -97.77 2.15
CA GLY A 62 33.66 -97.20 0.81
C GLY A 62 32.29 -97.06 0.14
N THR A 63 31.21 -97.55 0.76
CA THR A 63 29.87 -97.38 0.22
C THR A 63 29.40 -95.92 0.37
N THR A 64 28.45 -95.49 -0.49
CA THR A 64 27.89 -94.14 -0.50
C THR A 64 26.38 -94.21 -0.45
N GLU A 65 25.76 -93.16 0.20
CA GLU A 65 24.33 -93.02 0.36
C GLU A 65 23.90 -91.55 0.23
N ASN A 66 22.76 -91.31 -0.41
CA ASN A 66 22.14 -89.95 -0.36
C ASN A 66 21.52 -89.73 1.03
N VAL A 67 22.04 -88.76 1.75
CA VAL A 67 21.64 -88.46 3.14
C VAL A 67 21.03 -87.06 3.31
N THR A 68 20.61 -86.51 2.19
CA THR A 68 20.12 -85.11 2.15
C THR A 68 19.02 -84.83 3.17
N ASP A 69 18.05 -85.74 3.26
CA ASP A 69 16.87 -85.60 4.18
C ASP A 69 17.28 -85.62 5.68
N GLY A 70 18.44 -86.18 5.97
CA GLY A 70 18.99 -86.29 7.33
C GLY A 70 19.95 -85.16 7.69
N CYS A 71 20.15 -84.23 6.81
CA CYS A 71 21.04 -83.08 7.05
C CYS A 71 20.40 -81.90 7.74
N THR A 72 21.18 -81.22 8.53
CA THR A 72 20.82 -79.93 9.08
C THR A 72 21.69 -78.80 8.49
N PHE A 73 21.17 -77.59 8.37
CA PHE A 73 21.81 -76.45 7.72
C PHE A 73 22.05 -75.33 8.67
N SER A 74 23.22 -74.63 8.58
CA SER A 74 23.54 -73.50 9.41
C SER A 74 24.50 -72.55 8.68
N PRO A 75 24.19 -71.23 8.58
CA PRO A 75 22.96 -70.60 9.03
C PRO A 75 21.77 -70.97 8.13
N THR A 76 20.56 -70.94 8.66
CA THR A 76 19.31 -71.11 7.92
C THR A 76 18.82 -69.79 7.31
N VAL A 77 19.20 -68.65 7.87
CA VAL A 77 18.89 -67.31 7.38
C VAL A 77 20.17 -66.64 6.94
N MET A 78 20.17 -66.07 5.74
CA MET A 78 21.33 -65.50 5.09
C MET A 78 21.62 -64.11 5.68
N ALA A 79 22.74 -63.94 6.34
CA ALA A 79 23.30 -62.64 6.69
C ALA A 79 24.23 -62.13 5.57
N ALA A 80 24.48 -60.80 5.53
CA ALA A 80 25.38 -60.19 4.54
C ALA A 80 26.78 -60.83 4.53
N SER A 81 27.25 -61.32 5.66
CA SER A 81 28.54 -61.98 5.83
C SER A 81 28.53 -63.47 5.48
N THR A 82 27.38 -64.08 5.14
CA THR A 82 27.29 -65.51 4.85
C THR A 82 27.85 -65.79 3.48
N THR A 83 28.92 -66.59 3.42
CA THR A 83 29.56 -67.08 2.15
C THR A 83 29.35 -68.55 1.91
N ALA A 84 28.93 -69.29 2.96
CA ALA A 84 28.63 -70.71 2.83
C ALA A 84 27.61 -71.12 3.91
N VAL A 85 26.86 -72.19 3.61
CA VAL A 85 25.99 -72.89 4.54
C VAL A 85 26.69 -74.17 4.94
N THR A 86 26.92 -74.37 6.22
CA THR A 86 27.43 -75.59 6.80
C THR A 86 26.31 -76.62 6.83
N ILE A 87 26.59 -77.82 6.18
CA ILE A 87 25.70 -78.94 6.14
C ILE A 87 26.24 -79.96 7.10
N LYS A 88 25.43 -80.38 8.08
CA LYS A 88 25.77 -81.32 9.12
C LYS A 88 24.89 -82.54 9.00
N TYR A 89 25.55 -83.71 8.89
CA TYR A 89 24.91 -85.00 8.96
C TYR A 89 25.39 -85.76 10.22
N GLN A 90 24.49 -86.43 10.89
CA GLN A 90 24.82 -87.22 12.07
C GLN A 90 24.19 -88.59 12.01
N ARG A 91 25.02 -89.63 12.22
CA ARG A 91 24.61 -91.04 12.26
C ARG A 91 25.45 -91.77 13.32
N ALA A 92 24.76 -92.57 14.14
CA ALA A 92 25.41 -93.38 15.17
C ALA A 92 26.43 -92.64 16.05
N GLY A 93 26.12 -91.40 16.45
CA GLY A 93 27.00 -90.57 17.30
C GLY A 93 28.16 -89.89 16.53
N VAL A 94 28.38 -90.19 15.28
CA VAL A 94 29.38 -89.55 14.45
C VAL A 94 28.78 -88.36 13.72
N THR A 95 29.40 -87.23 13.80
CA THR A 95 28.98 -85.99 13.12
C THR A 95 30.05 -85.65 12.06
N VAL A 96 29.62 -85.49 10.83
CA VAL A 96 30.41 -85.01 9.71
C VAL A 96 29.81 -83.74 9.12
N THR A 97 30.60 -82.89 8.56
CA THR A 97 30.15 -81.63 7.96
C THR A 97 30.76 -81.39 6.59
N THR A 98 30.02 -80.74 5.74
CA THR A 98 30.48 -80.12 4.51
C THR A 98 29.95 -78.74 4.36
N THR A 99 30.26 -77.99 3.34
CA THR A 99 29.77 -76.65 3.09
C THR A 99 29.23 -76.50 1.68
N GLN A 100 28.14 -75.76 1.54
CA GLN A 100 27.65 -75.28 0.25
C GLN A 100 27.94 -73.75 0.17
N ALA A 101 28.77 -73.40 -0.82
CA ALA A 101 29.00 -71.96 -1.08
C ALA A 101 27.73 -71.27 -1.55
N VAL A 102 27.48 -70.09 -0.99
CA VAL A 102 26.35 -69.23 -1.38
C VAL A 102 26.84 -67.78 -1.58
N THR A 103 26.11 -67.04 -2.42
CA THR A 103 26.32 -65.63 -2.63
C THR A 103 25.16 -64.89 -1.97
N VAL A 104 25.43 -63.98 -1.04
CA VAL A 104 24.41 -63.15 -0.45
C VAL A 104 24.50 -61.75 -1.01
N LEU A 105 23.41 -61.27 -1.65
CA LEU A 105 23.30 -59.98 -2.26
C LEU A 105 22.85 -58.96 -1.19
N GLU A 106 23.70 -58.00 -0.94
CA GLU A 106 23.45 -56.86 -0.11
C GLU A 106 23.23 -55.62 -0.98
N MET A 107 22.38 -54.70 -0.55
CA MET A 107 22.26 -53.35 -1.18
C MET A 107 23.55 -52.57 -0.98
N SER A 108 24.29 -52.29 -2.05
CA SER A 108 25.56 -51.57 -2.04
C SER A 108 25.33 -50.04 -1.97
N SER A 109 24.41 -49.54 -2.80
CA SER A 109 24.10 -48.13 -2.86
C SER A 109 22.69 -47.87 -3.41
N ILE A 110 22.20 -46.65 -3.25
CA ILE A 110 21.06 -46.14 -4.00
C ILE A 110 21.47 -44.91 -4.79
N SER A 111 20.75 -44.60 -5.85
CA SER A 111 20.95 -43.41 -6.66
C SER A 111 19.63 -42.89 -7.22
N VAL A 112 19.57 -41.59 -7.52
CA VAL A 112 18.47 -40.99 -8.25
C VAL A 112 18.62 -41.39 -9.72
N LYS A 113 17.74 -42.25 -10.22
CA LYS A 113 17.67 -42.64 -11.63
C LYS A 113 17.01 -41.60 -12.49
N THR A 114 15.92 -41.04 -12.00
CA THR A 114 15.19 -39.93 -12.62
C THR A 114 14.96 -38.83 -11.57
N ALA A 115 15.39 -37.64 -11.90
CA ALA A 115 15.16 -36.47 -11.03
C ALA A 115 13.66 -36.14 -10.93
N PRO A 116 13.23 -35.50 -9.86
CA PRO A 116 11.84 -35.02 -9.73
C PRO A 116 11.55 -33.94 -10.79
N ASN A 117 10.26 -33.76 -11.11
CA ASN A 117 9.81 -32.76 -12.07
C ASN A 117 10.14 -31.33 -11.65
N LYS A 118 10.28 -31.09 -10.36
CA LYS A 118 10.61 -29.77 -9.76
C LYS A 118 11.89 -29.89 -8.96
N THR A 119 12.87 -29.02 -9.28
CA THR A 119 14.17 -28.96 -8.59
C THR A 119 14.49 -27.56 -8.05
N ALA A 120 13.65 -26.56 -8.37
CA ALA A 120 13.82 -25.19 -7.89
C ALA A 120 12.59 -24.75 -7.08
N TYR A 121 12.80 -24.24 -5.86
CA TYR A 121 11.79 -23.98 -4.85
C TYR A 121 11.90 -22.56 -4.31
N TYR A 122 10.77 -21.97 -3.94
CA TYR A 122 10.76 -20.78 -3.09
C TYR A 122 10.97 -21.17 -1.62
N ILE A 123 11.51 -20.25 -0.85
CA ILE A 123 11.65 -20.45 0.60
C ILE A 123 10.28 -20.75 1.21
N GLY A 124 10.24 -21.80 2.07
CA GLY A 124 9.01 -22.23 2.73
C GLY A 124 8.18 -23.25 1.94
N GLU A 125 8.49 -23.52 0.68
CA GLU A 125 7.88 -24.64 -0.04
C GLU A 125 8.41 -25.98 0.47
N SER A 126 7.64 -27.05 0.31
CA SER A 126 8.08 -28.42 0.59
C SER A 126 8.62 -29.08 -0.66
N PHE A 127 9.55 -30.01 -0.49
CA PHE A 127 10.07 -30.81 -1.59
C PHE A 127 8.96 -31.64 -2.24
N ASP A 128 8.90 -31.62 -3.56
CA ASP A 128 7.97 -32.41 -4.37
C ASP A 128 8.74 -33.51 -5.11
N ALA A 129 8.51 -34.76 -4.71
CA ALA A 129 9.14 -35.94 -5.25
C ALA A 129 8.49 -36.48 -6.55
N THR A 130 7.44 -35.80 -7.05
CA THR A 130 6.70 -36.24 -8.22
C THR A 130 7.63 -36.45 -9.42
N GLY A 131 7.56 -37.64 -10.02
CA GLY A 131 8.42 -38.08 -11.16
C GLY A 131 9.78 -38.62 -10.75
N MET A 132 10.16 -38.57 -9.45
CA MET A 132 11.46 -39.09 -9.01
C MET A 132 11.46 -40.62 -8.97
N VAL A 133 12.53 -41.23 -9.51
CA VAL A 133 12.75 -42.67 -9.48
C VAL A 133 14.08 -42.95 -8.80
N ILE A 134 14.06 -43.85 -7.82
CA ILE A 134 15.26 -44.32 -7.11
C ILE A 134 15.60 -45.72 -7.56
N GLU A 135 16.88 -45.94 -7.81
CA GLU A 135 17.44 -47.24 -8.20
C GLU A 135 18.44 -47.72 -7.14
N ALA A 136 18.25 -48.93 -6.64
CA ALA A 136 19.23 -49.61 -5.77
C ALA A 136 20.20 -50.44 -6.62
N THR A 137 21.49 -50.42 -6.28
CA THR A 137 22.53 -51.25 -6.81
C THR A 137 22.90 -52.28 -5.76
N MET A 138 22.86 -53.57 -6.15
CA MET A 138 23.23 -54.69 -5.29
C MET A 138 24.75 -54.92 -5.35
N SER A 139 25.30 -55.74 -4.42
CA SER A 139 26.73 -56.06 -4.32
C SER A 139 27.33 -56.77 -5.57
N ASN A 140 26.46 -57.41 -6.34
CA ASN A 140 26.86 -58.03 -7.63
C ASN A 140 26.73 -57.07 -8.83
N GLY A 141 26.42 -55.80 -8.60
CA GLY A 141 26.23 -54.77 -9.65
C GLY A 141 24.86 -54.78 -10.31
N THR A 142 23.96 -55.71 -9.98
CA THR A 142 22.59 -55.66 -10.50
C THR A 142 21.82 -54.47 -9.92
N LYS A 143 20.92 -53.94 -10.72
CA LYS A 143 20.14 -52.71 -10.38
C LYS A 143 18.66 -53.01 -10.38
N LYS A 144 17.94 -52.42 -9.45
CA LYS A 144 16.48 -52.52 -9.36
C LYS A 144 15.84 -51.17 -8.93
N THR A 145 14.73 -50.80 -9.52
CA THR A 145 13.92 -49.66 -9.03
C THR A 145 13.31 -50.03 -7.69
N VAL A 146 13.35 -49.06 -6.76
CA VAL A 146 12.84 -49.25 -5.40
C VAL A 146 11.75 -48.22 -5.07
N THR A 147 10.82 -48.63 -4.21
CA THR A 147 9.73 -47.82 -3.70
C THR A 147 9.75 -47.82 -2.17
N GLY A 148 8.99 -46.95 -1.50
CA GLY A 148 8.96 -46.90 -0.04
C GLY A 148 10.19 -46.22 0.58
N TRP A 149 10.98 -45.50 -0.20
CA TRP A 149 12.04 -44.64 0.30
C TRP A 149 11.46 -43.38 0.96
N THR A 150 12.22 -42.77 1.84
CA THR A 150 11.90 -41.53 2.53
C THR A 150 12.91 -40.45 2.15
N TYR A 151 12.60 -39.18 2.52
CA TYR A 151 13.51 -38.05 2.27
C TYR A 151 13.50 -37.04 3.41
N THR A 152 14.58 -36.29 3.50
CA THR A 152 14.74 -35.22 4.46
C THR A 152 15.47 -34.03 3.82
N PRO A 153 15.05 -32.76 4.06
CA PRO A 153 13.90 -32.36 4.87
C PRO A 153 12.56 -32.72 4.24
N SER A 154 11.58 -33.12 5.04
CA SER A 154 10.21 -33.43 4.60
C SER A 154 9.25 -32.25 4.79
N GLY A 155 9.69 -31.18 5.47
CA GLY A 155 8.94 -29.96 5.74
C GLY A 155 9.32 -28.81 4.80
N ALA A 156 9.07 -27.59 5.29
CA ALA A 156 9.38 -26.36 4.58
C ALA A 156 10.90 -26.19 4.36
N LEU A 157 11.27 -25.96 3.10
CA LEU A 157 12.65 -25.73 2.68
C LEU A 157 13.14 -24.35 3.10
N SER A 158 14.36 -24.30 3.60
CA SER A 158 15.06 -23.09 4.03
C SER A 158 16.07 -22.61 2.98
N LYS A 159 16.54 -21.38 3.10
CA LYS A 159 17.55 -20.82 2.18
C LYS A 159 18.89 -21.58 2.16
N THR A 160 19.15 -22.42 3.15
CA THR A 160 20.39 -23.20 3.29
C THR A 160 20.29 -24.58 2.69
N ASP A 161 19.10 -25.04 2.28
CA ASP A 161 18.91 -26.36 1.71
C ASP A 161 19.38 -26.37 0.25
N THR A 162 20.44 -27.10 0.00
CA THR A 162 21.02 -27.27 -1.36
C THR A 162 20.73 -28.64 -1.94
N ALA A 163 20.28 -29.59 -1.12
CA ALA A 163 19.94 -30.96 -1.53
C ALA A 163 18.91 -31.57 -0.56
N VAL A 164 18.21 -32.56 -1.05
CA VAL A 164 17.34 -33.45 -0.28
C VAL A 164 18.03 -34.79 -0.17
N THR A 165 18.16 -35.33 1.03
CA THR A 165 18.71 -36.67 1.27
C THR A 165 17.60 -37.70 1.19
N ILE A 166 17.74 -38.66 0.31
CA ILE A 166 16.85 -39.81 0.13
C ILE A 166 17.41 -40.97 0.93
N SER A 167 16.57 -41.70 1.63
CA SER A 167 16.93 -42.88 2.43
C SER A 167 16.04 -44.05 2.07
N TYR A 168 16.65 -45.18 1.84
CA TYR A 168 15.95 -46.44 1.58
C TYR A 168 16.56 -47.57 2.42
N THR A 169 15.70 -48.36 3.02
CA THR A 169 16.09 -49.49 3.88
C THR A 169 15.50 -50.77 3.33
N GLU A 170 16.35 -51.77 3.13
CA GLU A 170 15.98 -53.12 2.72
C GLU A 170 16.72 -54.13 3.59
N ASN A 171 15.99 -55.08 4.15
CA ASN A 171 16.56 -56.17 5.02
C ASN A 171 17.51 -55.65 6.10
N GLY A 172 17.16 -54.50 6.72
CA GLY A 172 17.98 -53.88 7.78
C GLY A 172 19.18 -53.06 7.27
N VAL A 173 19.45 -53.06 5.99
CA VAL A 173 20.52 -52.25 5.38
C VAL A 173 19.94 -50.94 4.86
N THR A 174 20.41 -49.81 5.40
CA THR A 174 20.00 -48.46 4.96
C THR A 174 21.09 -47.84 4.10
N LYS A 175 20.70 -47.32 2.94
CA LYS A 175 21.56 -46.50 2.08
C LYS A 175 20.91 -45.15 1.80
N THR A 176 21.74 -44.16 1.51
CA THR A 176 21.29 -42.82 1.20
C THR A 176 21.89 -42.29 -0.10
N CYS A 177 21.17 -41.39 -0.75
CA CYS A 177 21.68 -40.59 -1.84
C CYS A 177 21.08 -39.17 -1.73
N THR A 178 21.54 -38.24 -2.55
CA THR A 178 21.07 -36.87 -2.52
C THR A 178 20.51 -36.43 -3.87
N GLN A 179 19.45 -35.61 -3.83
CA GLN A 179 18.93 -34.86 -4.96
C GLN A 179 19.25 -33.39 -4.75
N ALA A 180 20.06 -32.81 -5.63
CA ALA A 180 20.35 -31.39 -5.59
C ALA A 180 19.07 -30.57 -5.89
N ILE A 181 18.87 -29.51 -5.13
CA ILE A 181 17.79 -28.54 -5.31
C ILE A 181 18.36 -27.12 -5.31
N THR A 182 17.60 -26.19 -5.88
CA THR A 182 17.91 -24.77 -5.85
C THR A 182 16.85 -24.02 -5.06
N ILE A 183 17.25 -23.26 -4.05
CA ILE A 183 16.35 -22.37 -3.33
C ILE A 183 16.45 -20.98 -3.94
N ARG A 184 15.31 -20.50 -4.46
CA ARG A 184 15.17 -19.14 -5.00
C ARG A 184 15.19 -18.13 -3.90
N THR A 185 16.20 -17.26 -3.89
CA THR A 185 16.30 -16.14 -2.95
C THR A 185 15.85 -14.84 -3.63
N LEU A 186 15.15 -13.98 -2.87
CA LEU A 186 14.65 -12.68 -3.36
C LEU A 186 15.81 -11.78 -3.79
N SER A 187 15.89 -11.45 -5.07
CA SER A 187 16.94 -10.61 -5.66
C SER A 187 16.53 -9.14 -5.74
N SER A 188 15.34 -8.85 -6.26
CA SER A 188 14.79 -7.49 -6.37
C SER A 188 13.26 -7.53 -6.45
N ILE A 189 12.64 -6.36 -6.29
CA ILE A 189 11.23 -6.15 -6.59
C ILE A 189 11.09 -4.97 -7.54
N SER A 190 10.00 -4.93 -8.28
CA SER A 190 9.65 -3.82 -9.17
C SER A 190 8.14 -3.59 -9.22
N VAL A 191 7.74 -2.34 -9.47
CA VAL A 191 6.36 -2.01 -9.82
C VAL A 191 6.16 -2.38 -11.28
N THR A 192 5.38 -3.41 -11.57
CA THR A 192 5.08 -3.85 -12.94
C THR A 192 3.78 -3.26 -13.47
N THR A 193 2.88 -2.88 -12.58
CA THR A 193 1.72 -2.06 -12.92
C THR A 193 1.61 -0.92 -11.91
N ALA A 194 1.63 0.30 -12.41
CA ALA A 194 1.48 1.49 -11.56
C ALA A 194 0.08 1.55 -10.92
N PRO A 195 -0.08 2.22 -9.77
CA PRO A 195 -1.39 2.44 -9.20
C PRO A 195 -2.25 3.31 -10.12
N THR A 196 -3.56 3.20 -10.01
CA THR A 196 -4.53 3.98 -10.82
C THR A 196 -4.43 5.48 -10.58
N LYS A 197 -3.89 5.91 -9.44
CA LYS A 197 -3.66 7.31 -9.09
C LYS A 197 -2.20 7.54 -8.75
N THR A 198 -1.57 8.50 -9.47
CA THR A 198 -0.17 8.92 -9.25
C THR A 198 -0.05 10.42 -8.98
N ALA A 199 -1.12 11.19 -9.21
CA ALA A 199 -1.17 12.63 -8.93
C ALA A 199 -2.07 12.90 -7.72
N TYR A 200 -1.54 13.60 -6.74
CA TYR A 200 -2.18 13.88 -5.45
C TYR A 200 -2.21 15.38 -5.17
N LYS A 201 -3.16 15.81 -4.37
CA LYS A 201 -3.15 17.12 -3.74
C LYS A 201 -2.45 17.03 -2.38
N TYR A 202 -1.88 18.15 -1.93
CA TYR A 202 -1.33 18.27 -0.58
C TYR A 202 -2.32 17.76 0.49
N GLY A 203 -1.85 16.90 1.39
CA GLY A 203 -2.67 16.34 2.46
C GLY A 203 -3.44 15.06 2.09
N GLU A 204 -3.50 14.65 0.81
CA GLU A 204 -4.09 13.36 0.44
C GLU A 204 -3.19 12.20 0.86
N LYS A 205 -3.76 11.00 0.98
CA LYS A 205 -3.02 9.77 1.24
C LYS A 205 -2.79 9.00 -0.05
N PHE A 206 -1.64 8.30 -0.11
CA PHE A 206 -1.36 7.39 -1.22
C PHE A 206 -2.40 6.25 -1.29
N SER A 207 -2.78 5.90 -2.51
CA SER A 207 -3.62 4.75 -2.81
C SER A 207 -2.86 3.76 -3.69
N SER A 208 -2.73 2.53 -3.23
CA SER A 208 -2.09 1.44 -3.98
C SER A 208 -3.05 0.69 -4.92
N ALA A 209 -4.27 1.17 -5.10
CA ALA A 209 -5.27 0.51 -5.93
C ALA A 209 -4.75 0.27 -7.36
N GLY A 210 -4.86 -0.96 -7.83
CA GLY A 210 -4.38 -1.39 -9.15
C GLY A 210 -2.87 -1.61 -9.26
N MET A 211 -2.07 -1.35 -8.20
CA MET A 211 -0.62 -1.54 -8.24
C MET A 211 -0.26 -3.02 -8.15
N VAL A 212 0.65 -3.45 -9.03
CA VAL A 212 1.18 -4.81 -9.02
C VAL A 212 2.69 -4.78 -8.78
N ILE A 213 3.13 -5.56 -7.82
CA ILE A 213 4.55 -5.74 -7.50
C ILE A 213 5.00 -7.12 -7.95
N THR A 214 6.08 -7.17 -8.70
CA THR A 214 6.72 -8.41 -9.14
C THR A 214 8.08 -8.55 -8.48
N ALA A 215 8.29 -9.68 -7.82
CA ALA A 215 9.57 -10.10 -7.29
C ALA A 215 10.37 -10.84 -8.37
N LYS A 216 11.68 -10.58 -8.41
CA LYS A 216 12.67 -11.30 -9.20
C LYS A 216 13.59 -12.05 -8.24
N TYR A 217 13.92 -13.30 -8.59
CA TYR A 217 14.69 -14.22 -7.77
C TYR A 217 16.10 -14.48 -8.34
N SER A 218 16.93 -15.18 -7.58
CA SER A 218 18.34 -15.47 -7.90
C SER A 218 18.55 -16.23 -9.22
N ASP A 219 17.56 -17.00 -9.66
CA ASP A 219 17.57 -17.75 -10.92
C ASP A 219 16.88 -16.98 -12.07
N ASN A 220 16.60 -15.69 -11.88
CA ASN A 220 15.84 -14.83 -12.78
C ASN A 220 14.34 -15.15 -12.89
N ALA A 221 13.82 -16.14 -12.17
CA ALA A 221 12.39 -16.37 -12.08
C ALA A 221 11.68 -15.12 -11.53
N THR A 222 10.47 -14.89 -11.98
CA THR A 222 9.65 -13.76 -11.53
C THR A 222 8.30 -14.25 -10.98
N ARG A 223 7.77 -13.54 -10.00
CA ARG A 223 6.46 -13.85 -9.40
C ARG A 223 5.79 -12.57 -8.94
N VAL A 224 4.49 -12.40 -9.23
CA VAL A 224 3.67 -11.37 -8.59
C VAL A 224 3.57 -11.68 -7.10
N VAL A 225 3.81 -10.67 -6.27
CA VAL A 225 3.83 -10.83 -4.81
C VAL A 225 2.79 -9.94 -4.14
N THR A 226 2.28 -10.43 -3.02
CA THR A 226 1.35 -9.73 -2.11
C THR A 226 1.99 -9.60 -0.73
N GLY A 227 1.36 -8.85 0.18
CA GLY A 227 1.91 -8.67 1.54
C GLY A 227 3.09 -7.69 1.63
N TRP A 228 3.36 -6.94 0.56
CA TRP A 228 4.30 -5.82 0.58
C TRP A 228 3.71 -4.63 1.36
N THR A 229 4.57 -3.78 1.85
CA THR A 229 4.24 -2.54 2.56
C THR A 229 4.73 -1.32 1.78
N TYR A 230 4.28 -0.13 2.15
CA TYR A 230 4.75 1.12 1.52
C TYR A 230 4.88 2.25 2.53
N SER A 231 5.68 3.24 2.18
CA SER A 231 5.91 4.46 2.96
C SER A 231 6.07 5.66 2.02
N PRO A 232 5.53 6.84 2.39
CA PRO A 232 4.74 7.15 3.58
C PRO A 232 3.31 6.60 3.51
N THR A 233 2.71 6.27 4.67
CA THR A 233 1.31 5.85 4.82
C THR A 233 0.39 6.99 5.26
N GLY A 234 0.97 8.11 5.69
CA GLY A 234 0.29 9.32 6.14
C GLY A 234 -0.13 10.24 4.99
N ALA A 235 -0.50 11.47 5.35
CA ALA A 235 -0.77 12.54 4.41
C ALA A 235 0.49 12.91 3.62
N LEU A 236 0.34 13.08 2.30
CA LEU A 236 1.42 13.44 1.40
C LEU A 236 1.69 14.95 1.44
N GLY A 237 2.95 15.31 1.62
CA GLY A 237 3.46 16.68 1.50
C GLY A 237 4.09 16.94 0.14
N LEU A 238 4.39 18.20 -0.16
CA LEU A 238 4.99 18.63 -1.44
C LEU A 238 6.36 17.99 -1.72
N ALA A 239 7.08 17.58 -0.67
CA ALA A 239 8.37 16.89 -0.78
C ALA A 239 8.25 15.42 -1.18
N ASN A 240 7.06 14.82 -1.13
CA ASN A 240 6.86 13.43 -1.50
C ASN A 240 6.76 13.30 -3.02
N THR A 241 7.85 12.91 -3.65
CA THR A 241 7.94 12.65 -5.11
C THR A 241 7.89 11.16 -5.43
N THR A 242 8.07 10.31 -4.42
CA THR A 242 8.08 8.85 -4.57
C THR A 242 7.43 8.17 -3.35
N ILE A 243 6.89 6.98 -3.60
CA ILE A 243 6.47 6.03 -2.57
C ILE A 243 7.46 4.88 -2.59
N THR A 244 8.03 4.55 -1.44
CA THR A 244 8.90 3.38 -1.27
C THR A 244 8.05 2.17 -0.95
N ILE A 245 8.18 1.11 -1.74
CA ILE A 245 7.54 -0.19 -1.55
C ILE A 245 8.58 -1.14 -0.97
N THR A 246 8.20 -1.93 0.02
CA THR A 246 9.06 -2.91 0.69
C THR A 246 8.38 -4.27 0.67
N TYR A 247 9.10 -5.29 0.24
CA TYR A 247 8.69 -6.69 0.31
C TYR A 247 9.79 -7.53 0.95
N ALA A 248 9.41 -8.45 1.82
CA ALA A 248 10.33 -9.35 2.51
C ALA A 248 9.89 -10.80 2.37
N GLU A 249 10.85 -11.69 2.06
CA GLU A 249 10.66 -13.13 1.95
C GLU A 249 11.91 -13.86 2.44
N GLY A 250 11.75 -14.87 3.28
CA GLY A 250 12.87 -15.69 3.77
C GLY A 250 13.97 -14.92 4.50
N GLY A 251 13.63 -13.85 5.20
CA GLY A 251 14.59 -12.99 5.90
C GLY A 251 15.33 -12.01 4.99
N VAL A 252 15.00 -11.95 3.69
CA VAL A 252 15.55 -10.97 2.74
C VAL A 252 14.49 -9.91 2.46
N SER A 253 14.84 -8.63 2.63
CA SER A 253 13.99 -7.49 2.31
C SER A 253 14.55 -6.74 1.10
N LYS A 254 13.65 -6.34 0.19
CA LYS A 254 13.95 -5.52 -0.98
C LYS A 254 12.97 -4.37 -1.11
N THR A 255 13.44 -3.29 -1.73
CA THR A 255 12.63 -2.10 -1.96
C THR A 255 12.63 -1.71 -3.43
N CYS A 256 11.55 -1.05 -3.84
CA CYS A 256 11.47 -0.30 -5.09
C CYS A 256 10.65 0.97 -4.86
N THR A 257 10.58 1.85 -5.84
CA THR A 257 9.86 3.12 -5.71
C THR A 257 8.82 3.28 -6.81
N GLN A 258 7.71 3.95 -6.46
CA GLN A 258 6.68 4.44 -7.37
C GLN A 258 6.75 5.96 -7.37
N ALA A 259 6.98 6.56 -8.52
CA ALA A 259 6.93 8.02 -8.67
C ALA A 259 5.50 8.54 -8.52
N ILE A 260 5.36 9.64 -7.82
CA ILE A 260 4.10 10.37 -7.64
C ILE A 260 4.33 11.87 -7.80
N THR A 261 3.26 12.62 -8.00
CA THR A 261 3.29 14.08 -7.94
C THR A 261 2.33 14.57 -6.84
N VAL A 262 2.74 15.57 -6.09
CA VAL A 262 1.90 16.22 -5.09
C VAL A 262 1.82 17.71 -5.42
N SER A 263 0.61 18.21 -5.68
CA SER A 263 0.33 19.61 -6.01
C SER A 263 -0.26 20.35 -4.82
N ASN A 264 0.16 21.60 -4.64
CA ASN A 264 -0.48 22.52 -3.71
C ASN A 264 -1.78 23.06 -4.32
N TYR A 265 -2.68 23.61 -3.50
CA TYR A 265 -3.92 24.24 -3.97
C TYR A 265 -4.35 25.40 -3.09
N LEU A 266 -5.19 26.28 -3.65
CA LEU A 266 -5.72 27.46 -2.94
C LEU A 266 -6.68 27.02 -1.82
N SER A 267 -6.32 27.30 -0.57
CA SER A 267 -7.12 26.96 0.61
C SER A 267 -8.12 28.07 1.00
N SER A 268 -7.64 29.32 1.07
CA SER A 268 -8.46 30.50 1.43
C SER A 268 -7.85 31.77 0.86
N ILE A 269 -8.64 32.85 0.90
CA ILE A 269 -8.15 34.21 0.71
C ILE A 269 -8.63 35.11 1.86
N ALA A 270 -7.87 36.17 2.10
CA ALA A 270 -8.25 37.20 3.07
C ALA A 270 -7.87 38.59 2.53
N VAL A 271 -8.70 39.60 2.81
CA VAL A 271 -8.30 41.02 2.67
C VAL A 271 -7.42 41.36 3.88
N THR A 272 -6.11 41.48 3.63
CA THR A 272 -5.11 41.77 4.68
C THR A 272 -4.84 43.27 4.85
N HIS A 273 -5.20 44.05 3.85
CA HIS A 273 -5.26 45.54 3.95
C HIS A 273 -6.54 46.00 3.26
N ALA A 274 -7.36 46.79 3.96
CA ALA A 274 -8.61 47.32 3.43
C ALA A 274 -8.35 48.30 2.29
N PRO A 275 -9.31 48.53 1.39
CA PRO A 275 -9.19 49.59 0.39
C PRO A 275 -9.18 50.97 1.09
N THR A 276 -8.50 51.93 0.46
CA THR A 276 -8.39 53.30 1.02
C THR A 276 -9.73 54.00 1.12
N LYS A 277 -10.71 53.66 0.27
CA LYS A 277 -12.08 54.13 0.34
C LYS A 277 -13.01 53.03 0.81
N THR A 278 -13.68 53.24 1.94
CA THR A 278 -14.64 52.29 2.54
C THR A 278 -16.03 52.85 2.71
N SER A 279 -16.18 54.19 2.49
CA SER A 279 -17.45 54.89 2.56
C SER A 279 -17.87 55.40 1.19
N TYR A 280 -19.08 55.11 0.83
CA TYR A 280 -19.67 55.40 -0.47
C TYR A 280 -21.04 56.04 -0.36
N PHE A 281 -21.44 56.69 -1.42
CA PHE A 281 -22.85 57.05 -1.64
C PHE A 281 -23.51 56.02 -2.61
N THR A 282 -24.82 55.91 -2.54
CA THR A 282 -25.58 55.10 -3.46
C THR A 282 -25.24 55.45 -4.92
N GLY A 283 -24.97 54.46 -5.76
CA GLY A 283 -24.60 54.61 -7.18
C GLY A 283 -23.11 54.78 -7.44
N GLU A 284 -22.27 54.98 -6.41
CA GLU A 284 -20.83 55.05 -6.62
C GLU A 284 -20.22 53.68 -6.96
N THR A 285 -19.12 53.72 -7.70
CA THR A 285 -18.36 52.50 -8.06
C THR A 285 -17.38 52.16 -6.92
N PHE A 286 -17.28 50.89 -6.58
CA PHE A 286 -16.29 50.39 -5.64
C PHE A 286 -14.88 50.63 -6.16
N SER A 287 -14.00 51.08 -5.29
CA SER A 287 -12.56 51.23 -5.56
C SER A 287 -11.75 50.26 -4.71
N SER A 288 -10.99 49.37 -5.35
CA SER A 288 -10.04 48.48 -4.69
C SER A 288 -8.65 49.10 -4.46
N ALA A 289 -8.49 50.40 -4.72
CA ALA A 289 -7.22 51.10 -4.51
C ALA A 289 -6.70 50.94 -3.07
N GLY A 290 -5.43 50.50 -2.93
CA GLY A 290 -4.80 50.24 -1.64
C GLY A 290 -5.19 48.90 -0.99
N MET A 291 -6.16 48.14 -1.56
CA MET A 291 -6.56 46.84 -1.01
C MET A 291 -5.50 45.80 -1.30
N VAL A 292 -5.14 44.99 -0.29
CA VAL A 292 -4.23 43.83 -0.42
C VAL A 292 -5.01 42.56 -0.10
N VAL A 293 -4.99 41.64 -1.04
CA VAL A 293 -5.56 40.29 -0.89
C VAL A 293 -4.44 39.27 -0.78
N THR A 294 -4.49 38.48 0.27
CA THR A 294 -3.52 37.42 0.54
C THR A 294 -4.19 36.04 0.39
N ALA A 295 -3.65 35.21 -0.47
CA ALA A 295 -4.02 33.80 -0.59
C ALA A 295 -3.22 32.96 0.38
N THR A 296 -3.90 31.99 1.03
CA THR A 296 -3.29 30.94 1.84
C THR A 296 -3.46 29.62 1.08
N MET A 297 -2.35 28.93 0.85
CA MET A 297 -2.32 27.63 0.18
C MET A 297 -2.58 26.51 1.20
N ALA A 298 -2.84 25.28 0.71
CA ALA A 298 -3.14 24.14 1.55
C ALA A 298 -1.99 23.75 2.51
N ASP A 299 -0.76 24.00 2.12
CA ASP A 299 0.44 23.79 2.96
C ASP A 299 0.68 24.91 4.00
N GLY A 300 -0.22 25.90 4.07
CA GLY A 300 -0.12 27.05 4.96
C GLY A 300 0.71 28.21 4.43
N SER A 301 1.37 28.07 3.29
CA SER A 301 2.11 29.18 2.66
C SER A 301 1.17 30.29 2.22
N LYS A 302 1.65 31.55 2.27
CA LYS A 302 0.88 32.75 1.97
C LYS A 302 1.55 33.54 0.85
N LYS A 303 0.71 34.14 -0.02
CA LYS A 303 1.18 35.04 -1.07
C LYS A 303 0.16 36.15 -1.33
N THR A 304 0.63 37.37 -1.61
CA THR A 304 -0.21 38.43 -2.14
C THR A 304 -0.65 38.08 -3.55
N VAL A 305 -1.93 38.31 -3.85
CA VAL A 305 -2.49 37.99 -5.17
C VAL A 305 -3.09 39.22 -5.83
N THR A 306 -3.05 39.23 -7.15
CA THR A 306 -3.68 40.20 -8.04
C THR A 306 -4.68 39.48 -8.95
N GLY A 307 -5.47 40.21 -9.73
CA GLY A 307 -6.44 39.58 -10.64
C GLY A 307 -7.70 39.02 -9.95
N TYR A 308 -7.92 39.38 -8.71
CA TYR A 308 -9.20 39.12 -8.03
C TYR A 308 -10.32 39.99 -8.59
N THR A 309 -11.55 39.56 -8.48
CA THR A 309 -12.76 40.29 -8.85
C THR A 309 -13.52 40.77 -7.58
N CYS A 310 -14.26 41.86 -7.72
CA CYS A 310 -15.07 42.45 -6.63
C CYS A 310 -16.53 42.55 -7.09
N SER A 311 -17.47 42.21 -6.20
CA SER A 311 -18.91 42.31 -6.47
C SER A 311 -19.66 42.63 -5.20
N PRO A 312 -20.63 43.59 -5.21
CA PRO A 312 -21.01 44.40 -6.34
C PRO A 312 -19.97 45.45 -6.70
N THR A 313 -19.92 45.91 -7.94
CA THR A 313 -19.08 47.02 -8.39
C THR A 313 -19.76 48.37 -8.19
N THR A 314 -21.08 48.44 -8.18
CA THR A 314 -21.89 49.66 -7.91
C THR A 314 -22.57 49.52 -6.55
N MET A 315 -22.44 50.52 -5.72
CA MET A 315 -22.93 50.53 -4.34
C MET A 315 -24.45 50.82 -4.31
N ALA A 316 -25.22 49.84 -3.88
CA ALA A 316 -26.64 50.01 -3.56
C ALA A 316 -26.83 50.44 -2.10
N ALA A 317 -27.97 51.03 -1.77
CA ALA A 317 -28.26 51.55 -0.43
C ALA A 317 -28.13 50.52 0.71
N ASN A 318 -28.33 49.26 0.41
CA ASN A 318 -28.24 48.13 1.34
C ASN A 318 -26.91 47.40 1.31
N THR A 319 -25.93 47.84 0.52
CA THR A 319 -24.62 47.20 0.44
C THR A 319 -23.83 47.44 1.70
N THR A 320 -23.49 46.41 2.44
CA THR A 320 -22.67 46.45 3.67
C THR A 320 -21.29 45.84 3.49
N ALA A 321 -21.09 45.07 2.41
CA ALA A 321 -19.81 44.45 2.10
C ALA A 321 -19.67 44.22 0.60
N VAL A 322 -18.42 44.15 0.14
CA VAL A 322 -18.06 43.75 -1.22
C VAL A 322 -17.38 42.40 -1.13
N THR A 323 -17.87 41.44 -1.91
CA THR A 323 -17.27 40.13 -2.05
C THR A 323 -16.07 40.20 -2.99
N VAL A 324 -14.94 39.68 -2.54
CA VAL A 324 -13.70 39.56 -3.29
C VAL A 324 -13.53 38.09 -3.66
N SER A 325 -13.35 37.79 -4.94
CA SER A 325 -13.18 36.40 -5.46
C SER A 325 -11.84 36.27 -6.15
N TYR A 326 -11.12 35.18 -5.87
CA TYR A 326 -9.86 34.84 -6.53
C TYR A 326 -9.85 33.37 -6.90
N SER A 327 -9.31 33.06 -8.08
CA SER A 327 -9.23 31.69 -8.60
C SER A 327 -7.81 31.33 -8.96
N GLU A 328 -7.37 30.12 -8.55
CA GLU A 328 -6.07 29.56 -8.90
C GLU A 328 -6.17 28.04 -9.02
N GLY A 329 -5.59 27.46 -10.08
CA GLY A 329 -5.60 26.00 -10.30
C GLY A 329 -7.00 25.39 -10.34
N GLY A 330 -8.01 26.13 -10.84
CA GLY A 330 -9.40 25.68 -10.90
C GLY A 330 -10.15 25.75 -9.55
N VAL A 331 -9.53 26.28 -8.49
CA VAL A 331 -10.15 26.48 -7.18
C VAL A 331 -10.46 27.96 -7.00
N THR A 332 -11.73 28.29 -6.73
CA THR A 332 -12.16 29.67 -6.40
C THR A 332 -12.43 29.79 -4.90
N LYS A 333 -11.92 30.88 -4.32
CA LYS A 333 -12.19 31.27 -2.93
C LYS A 333 -12.71 32.69 -2.86
N THR A 334 -13.51 32.97 -1.87
CA THR A 334 -14.10 34.29 -1.66
C THR A 334 -13.84 34.78 -0.22
N THR A 335 -13.80 36.08 -0.09
CA THR A 335 -13.80 36.80 1.20
C THR A 335 -14.61 38.09 1.02
N THR A 336 -14.83 38.85 2.07
CA THR A 336 -15.55 40.09 1.99
C THR A 336 -14.73 41.21 2.59
N THR A 337 -14.94 42.43 2.07
CA THR A 337 -14.47 43.69 2.70
C THR A 337 -15.68 44.53 3.06
N PRO A 338 -15.80 45.03 4.30
CA PRO A 338 -16.92 45.84 4.72
C PRO A 338 -16.88 47.24 4.06
N VAL A 339 -18.05 47.74 3.73
CA VAL A 339 -18.24 49.10 3.22
C VAL A 339 -19.45 49.73 3.91
N THR A 340 -19.45 51.06 3.97
CA THR A 340 -20.61 51.86 4.45
C THR A 340 -21.17 52.59 3.26
N VAL A 341 -22.48 52.46 3.01
CA VAL A 341 -23.15 53.16 1.92
C VAL A 341 -24.21 54.10 2.52
N THR A 342 -24.00 55.39 2.28
CA THR A 342 -25.02 56.40 2.60
C THR A 342 -26.05 56.44 1.49
N SER A 343 -27.30 56.13 1.83
CA SER A 343 -28.40 56.20 0.89
C SER A 343 -28.70 57.61 0.48
N ILE A 344 -28.72 57.90 -0.80
CA ILE A 344 -29.07 59.19 -1.38
C ILE A 344 -30.32 59.01 -2.24
N SER A 345 -31.33 59.83 -1.98
CA SER A 345 -32.49 60.00 -2.87
C SER A 345 -32.20 61.06 -3.92
N ASN A 346 -32.59 60.79 -5.16
CA ASN A 346 -32.55 61.82 -6.22
C ASN A 346 -33.55 62.95 -6.00
N THR A 347 -34.51 62.76 -5.08
CA THR A 347 -35.38 63.85 -4.62
C THR A 347 -34.76 64.58 -3.44
N LEU A 348 -34.30 65.79 -3.63
CA LEU A 348 -33.58 66.54 -2.61
C LEU A 348 -34.33 66.56 -1.27
N ALA A 349 -35.65 66.79 -1.31
CA ALA A 349 -36.51 66.85 -0.13
C ALA A 349 -36.50 65.61 0.77
N SER A 350 -36.28 64.44 0.17
CA SER A 350 -36.23 63.12 0.84
C SER A 350 -34.94 62.88 1.64
N ASN A 351 -33.92 63.71 1.47
CA ASN A 351 -32.62 63.53 2.13
C ASN A 351 -32.56 64.39 3.41
N SER A 352 -31.87 63.92 4.44
CA SER A 352 -31.59 64.76 5.63
C SER A 352 -30.60 65.89 5.29
N TRP A 353 -30.60 66.95 6.02
CA TRP A 353 -29.61 68.05 5.87
C TRP A 353 -28.19 67.54 6.11
N ALA A 354 -27.99 66.55 7.01
CA ALA A 354 -26.69 65.92 7.26
C ALA A 354 -26.20 65.14 5.99
N THR A 355 -27.11 64.42 5.31
CA THR A 355 -26.84 63.77 4.05
C THR A 355 -26.49 64.74 2.94
N ILE A 356 -27.30 65.83 2.80
CA ILE A 356 -27.06 66.90 1.82
C ILE A 356 -25.68 67.53 2.04
N ARG A 357 -25.35 67.82 3.31
CA ARG A 357 -24.02 68.36 3.66
C ARG A 357 -22.90 67.37 3.30
N ALA A 358 -23.02 66.08 3.63
CA ALA A 358 -21.99 65.09 3.34
C ALA A 358 -21.76 64.97 1.82
N VAL A 359 -22.84 65.01 1.03
CA VAL A 359 -22.75 64.99 -0.44
C VAL A 359 -22.12 66.28 -0.96
N SER A 360 -22.48 67.45 -0.36
CA SER A 360 -21.86 68.73 -0.71
C SER A 360 -20.37 68.74 -0.39
N ASP A 361 -19.96 68.35 0.81
CA ASP A 361 -18.55 68.29 1.23
C ASP A 361 -17.71 67.36 0.37
N ALA A 362 -18.33 66.27 -0.16
CA ALA A 362 -17.72 65.38 -1.11
C ALA A 362 -17.65 65.88 -2.57
N GLY A 363 -18.25 67.09 -2.84
CA GLY A 363 -18.30 67.66 -4.17
C GLY A 363 -19.23 66.94 -5.14
N LYS A 364 -20.21 66.15 -4.64
CA LYS A 364 -21.07 65.23 -5.38
C LYS A 364 -22.50 65.75 -5.60
N GLY A 365 -22.82 67.00 -5.16
CA GLY A 365 -24.17 67.55 -5.22
C GLY A 365 -24.83 67.44 -6.60
N SER A 366 -24.13 67.84 -7.64
CA SER A 366 -24.61 67.76 -9.02
C SER A 366 -24.78 66.35 -9.58
N ASN A 367 -24.24 65.32 -8.90
CA ASN A 367 -24.45 63.90 -9.32
C ASN A 367 -25.84 63.39 -8.91
N TYR A 368 -26.47 64.04 -7.94
CA TYR A 368 -27.75 63.57 -7.37
C TYR A 368 -28.88 64.59 -7.55
N TRP A 369 -28.56 65.91 -7.57
CA TRP A 369 -29.56 66.97 -7.62
C TRP A 369 -29.24 67.99 -8.68
N SER A 370 -30.26 68.68 -9.13
CA SER A 370 -30.21 69.77 -10.13
C SER A 370 -30.52 71.09 -9.59
N VAL A 371 -30.08 72.17 -10.26
CA VAL A 371 -30.52 73.49 -9.99
C VAL A 371 -32.03 73.58 -10.07
N GLY A 372 -32.68 74.19 -9.05
CA GLY A 372 -34.13 74.27 -8.94
C GLY A 372 -34.76 73.21 -8.01
N ASP A 373 -34.02 72.12 -7.65
CA ASP A 373 -34.51 71.11 -6.71
C ASP A 373 -34.73 71.82 -5.37
N ALA A 374 -35.86 71.53 -4.72
CA ALA A 374 -36.30 72.22 -3.55
C ALA A 374 -36.46 71.35 -2.31
N LYS A 375 -36.27 71.93 -1.11
CA LYS A 375 -36.49 71.30 0.18
C LYS A 375 -37.13 72.26 1.14
N GLY A 376 -38.18 71.82 1.82
CA GLY A 376 -38.81 72.57 2.90
C GLY A 376 -37.94 72.59 4.15
N ILE A 377 -37.90 73.69 4.80
CA ILE A 377 -37.34 73.88 6.17
C ILE A 377 -38.33 74.66 7.05
N THR A 378 -38.22 74.48 8.36
CA THR A 378 -39.00 75.21 9.33
C THR A 378 -38.07 76.08 10.15
N ILE A 379 -38.33 77.37 10.20
CA ILE A 379 -37.53 78.30 10.96
C ILE A 379 -38.28 78.67 12.23
N ASN A 380 -37.57 78.61 13.33
CA ASN A 380 -38.01 79.10 14.64
C ASN A 380 -36.93 80.01 15.20
N GLY A 381 -37.33 81.10 15.83
CA GLY A 381 -36.37 82.02 16.43
C GLY A 381 -36.96 83.38 16.69
N LYS A 382 -36.09 84.37 16.93
CA LYS A 382 -36.47 85.79 17.09
C LYS A 382 -35.65 86.64 16.14
N VAL A 383 -36.33 87.59 15.52
CA VAL A 383 -35.71 88.70 14.78
C VAL A 383 -36.16 89.98 15.41
N GLY A 384 -35.27 90.66 16.13
CA GLY A 384 -35.63 91.79 16.99
C GLY A 384 -36.67 91.40 18.03
N ALA A 385 -37.76 92.12 18.08
CA ALA A 385 -38.87 91.84 18.99
C ALA A 385 -39.85 90.80 18.46
N THR A 386 -39.71 90.39 17.22
CA THR A 386 -40.63 89.45 16.55
C THR A 386 -40.19 88.01 16.75
N THR A 387 -41.09 87.24 17.34
CA THR A 387 -40.86 85.76 17.45
C THR A 387 -41.36 85.10 16.17
N ILE A 388 -40.44 84.33 15.50
CA ILE A 388 -40.77 83.49 14.41
C ILE A 388 -41.02 82.09 14.96
N SER A 389 -42.17 81.51 14.73
CA SER A 389 -42.54 80.18 15.20
C SER A 389 -43.11 79.35 14.02
N ASN A 390 -42.49 78.17 13.76
CA ASN A 390 -42.93 77.24 12.75
C ASN A 390 -43.10 77.90 11.35
N LEU A 391 -42.21 78.84 11.00
CA LEU A 391 -42.23 79.47 9.67
C LEU A 391 -41.78 78.47 8.63
N ALA A 392 -42.70 77.97 7.82
CA ALA A 392 -42.38 77.04 6.72
C ALA A 392 -41.84 77.83 5.53
N ILE A 393 -40.63 77.50 5.12
CA ILE A 393 -40.03 78.08 3.94
C ILE A 393 -39.53 76.91 2.97
N SER A 394 -39.48 77.23 1.70
CA SER A 394 -38.81 76.36 0.73
C SER A 394 -37.50 77.00 0.31
N VAL A 395 -36.45 76.22 0.35
CA VAL A 395 -35.18 76.56 -0.27
C VAL A 395 -34.97 75.71 -1.50
N PHE A 396 -34.33 76.23 -2.52
CA PHE A 396 -34.01 75.49 -3.73
C PHE A 396 -32.55 75.71 -4.09
N ILE A 397 -31.98 74.74 -4.83
CA ILE A 397 -30.59 74.83 -5.28
C ILE A 397 -30.45 75.90 -6.33
N LEU A 398 -29.63 76.91 -6.02
CA LEU A 398 -29.26 78.00 -6.92
C LEU A 398 -28.11 77.55 -7.85
N GLY A 399 -27.20 76.75 -7.33
CA GLY A 399 -26.03 76.29 -8.07
C GLY A 399 -25.07 75.48 -7.21
N PHE A 400 -24.05 74.91 -7.89
CA PHE A 400 -22.96 74.17 -7.29
C PHE A 400 -21.67 74.95 -7.45
N ASN A 401 -20.92 75.17 -6.39
CA ASN A 401 -19.61 75.88 -6.41
C ASN A 401 -19.69 77.31 -7.02
N HIS A 402 -20.78 77.97 -6.86
CA HIS A 402 -21.05 79.23 -7.48
C HIS A 402 -20.06 80.36 -7.09
N ASN A 403 -19.56 80.30 -5.85
CA ASN A 403 -18.63 81.31 -5.31
C ASN A 403 -17.37 80.65 -4.73
N ALA A 404 -16.82 79.61 -5.49
CA ALA A 404 -15.72 78.78 -5.04
C ALA A 404 -14.47 79.57 -4.65
N SER A 405 -14.22 80.75 -5.27
CA SER A 405 -13.08 81.62 -4.98
C SER A 405 -13.17 82.27 -3.57
N ARG A 406 -14.35 82.37 -2.99
CA ARG A 406 -14.57 83.01 -1.67
C ARG A 406 -14.97 81.98 -0.61
N GLU A 407 -15.75 81.00 -0.96
CA GLU A 407 -16.38 80.06 -0.01
C GLU A 407 -15.73 78.70 -0.03
N GLY A 408 -14.76 78.53 -0.92
CA GLY A 408 -14.14 77.19 -1.18
C GLY A 408 -14.99 76.35 -2.14
N SER A 409 -14.39 75.25 -2.58
CA SER A 409 -15.03 74.22 -3.44
C SER A 409 -16.03 73.36 -2.61
N ASN A 410 -16.82 72.56 -3.33
CA ASN A 410 -17.72 71.57 -2.74
C ASN A 410 -18.88 72.23 -1.92
N ARG A 411 -19.55 73.24 -2.52
CA ARG A 411 -20.70 73.94 -1.92
C ARG A 411 -21.94 73.80 -2.78
N ILE A 412 -23.08 73.57 -2.12
CA ILE A 412 -24.40 73.69 -2.72
C ILE A 412 -24.99 74.98 -2.20
N HIS A 413 -25.31 75.93 -3.10
CA HIS A 413 -25.89 77.18 -2.79
C HIS A 413 -27.41 77.07 -2.82
N PHE A 414 -28.06 77.53 -1.77
CA PHE A 414 -29.51 77.52 -1.64
C PHE A 414 -30.03 78.94 -1.61
N GLN A 415 -31.16 79.08 -2.22
CA GLN A 415 -31.94 80.37 -2.12
C GLN A 415 -33.32 80.09 -1.56
N ILE A 416 -33.83 81.02 -0.76
CA ILE A 416 -35.20 80.96 -0.30
C ILE A 416 -36.14 81.26 -1.50
N GLY A 417 -37.07 80.32 -1.74
CA GLY A 417 -37.97 80.43 -2.85
C GLY A 417 -39.41 80.84 -2.50
N LYS A 418 -39.91 80.28 -1.41
CA LYS A 418 -41.27 80.58 -0.92
C LYS A 418 -41.31 80.65 0.62
N ILE A 419 -42.08 81.54 1.17
CA ILE A 419 -42.44 81.55 2.58
C ILE A 419 -43.94 81.31 2.67
N ASN A 420 -44.36 80.29 3.42
CA ASN A 420 -45.76 79.87 3.51
C ASN A 420 -46.43 79.71 2.13
N GLY A 421 -45.68 79.19 1.12
CA GLY A 421 -46.22 79.01 -0.23
C GLY A 421 -46.18 80.25 -1.13
N THR A 422 -45.85 81.41 -0.62
CA THR A 422 -45.81 82.66 -1.38
C THR A 422 -44.38 82.97 -1.82
N LEU A 423 -44.19 83.41 -3.05
CA LEU A 423 -42.92 83.91 -3.55
C LEU A 423 -42.44 85.12 -2.75
N VAL A 424 -41.16 85.10 -2.38
CA VAL A 424 -40.54 86.18 -1.64
C VAL A 424 -39.72 87.03 -2.57
N GLY A 425 -39.97 88.35 -2.54
CA GLY A 425 -39.19 89.31 -3.30
C GLY A 425 -37.74 89.41 -2.76
N LEU A 426 -36.79 89.60 -3.64
CA LEU A 426 -35.37 89.80 -3.29
C LEU A 426 -35.04 91.27 -2.94
N VAL A 427 -36.04 92.11 -2.92
CA VAL A 427 -35.86 93.57 -2.67
C VAL A 427 -36.68 93.96 -1.52
N ASP A 428 -36.14 94.86 -0.77
CA ASP A 428 -36.81 95.56 0.37
C ASP A 428 -37.70 96.68 -0.17
N GLY A 429 -38.94 96.65 0.16
CA GLY A 429 -39.84 97.74 -0.19
C GLY A 429 -41.28 97.26 -0.45
N ASN A 430 -42.19 98.22 -0.43
CA ASN A 430 -43.60 98.02 -0.63
C ASN A 430 -43.87 97.81 -2.16
N TYR A 431 -44.69 96.84 -2.55
CA TYR A 431 -45.04 96.54 -4.00
C TYR A 431 -45.55 97.77 -4.73
N SER A 432 -46.25 98.68 -4.02
CA SER A 432 -46.71 99.92 -4.59
C SER A 432 -45.58 100.84 -5.11
N ASN A 433 -44.36 100.60 -4.68
CA ASN A 433 -43.23 101.40 -5.12
C ASN A 433 -42.65 100.93 -6.49
N TYR A 434 -43.06 99.72 -6.97
CA TYR A 434 -42.65 99.24 -8.31
C TYR A 434 -43.41 99.84 -9.46
N THR A 435 -44.51 100.44 -9.20
CA THR A 435 -45.37 101.06 -10.22
C THR A 435 -45.22 102.61 -10.30
N SER A 436 -44.43 103.22 -9.41
CA SER A 436 -44.21 104.60 -9.40
C SER A 436 -42.91 105.00 -10.09
N THR A 437 -42.99 105.86 -11.07
CA THR A 437 -41.81 106.43 -11.77
C THR A 437 -40.94 107.30 -10.87
N THR A 438 -41.39 107.62 -9.69
CA THR A 438 -40.70 108.45 -8.69
C THR A 438 -40.13 107.62 -7.53
N GLY A 439 -40.49 106.42 -7.40
CA GLY A 439 -40.04 105.51 -6.33
C GLY A 439 -39.13 104.45 -6.88
N ALA A 440 -37.95 104.85 -7.25
CA ALA A 440 -36.94 103.82 -7.62
C ALA A 440 -36.67 102.92 -6.40
N PHE A 441 -37.06 101.72 -6.46
CA PHE A 441 -36.47 100.79 -5.51
C PHE A 441 -35.02 100.58 -5.82
N THR A 442 -34.21 100.64 -4.85
CA THR A 442 -32.76 100.44 -5.02
C THR A 442 -32.44 99.02 -4.62
N MET A 443 -31.94 98.29 -5.58
CA MET A 443 -31.22 97.05 -5.23
C MET A 443 -30.04 97.47 -4.33
N ASN A 444 -29.97 96.89 -3.18
CA ASN A 444 -28.90 97.16 -2.27
C ASN A 444 -27.54 96.80 -2.92
N THR A 445 -26.69 97.76 -3.04
CA THR A 445 -25.34 97.59 -3.61
C THR A 445 -24.32 97.16 -2.55
N SER A 446 -24.74 97.00 -1.31
CA SER A 446 -23.89 96.54 -0.21
C SER A 446 -24.40 95.14 0.32
N TYR A 447 -23.46 94.23 0.51
CA TYR A 447 -23.77 92.91 1.03
C TYR A 447 -24.48 92.87 2.40
N THR A 448 -24.46 93.96 3.08
CA THR A 448 -25.00 94.05 4.48
C THR A 448 -26.45 94.44 4.55
N ASN A 449 -27.08 94.91 3.46
CA ASN A 449 -28.41 95.53 3.49
C ASN A 449 -29.36 95.10 2.39
N SER A 450 -29.09 94.01 1.69
CA SER A 450 -30.12 93.43 0.81
C SER A 450 -31.13 92.69 1.66
N GLY A 451 -32.37 93.15 1.63
CA GLY A 451 -33.50 92.64 2.40
C GLY A 451 -33.90 91.20 2.11
#